data_65cfe4f0a653493fed8f8c9c32d643e0
#
_entry.id   65cfe4f0a653493fed8f8c9c32d643e0
#
_cell.length_a   1.000
_cell.length_b   1.000
_cell.length_c   1.000
_cell.angle_alpha   90.00
_cell.angle_beta   90.00
_cell.angle_gamma   90.00
#
_symmetry.space_group_name_H-M   'P 1'
#
loop_
_entity.id
_entity.type
_entity.pdbx_description
1 polymer ?
#
loop_
_entity_poly.entity_id
_entity_poly.type
_entity_poly.pdbx_seq_one_letter_code
_entity_poly.pdbx_strand_id
1 'polypeptide(L)'
;MRVAMISMHTSPLQQPGIGDAGGMNVYILNVAIHLAKLGVTVDIYTRATRPSQGTVVQLQPNLRVINVVAGPYEGLSKEELCTQLTAFARGVLEFVRENHIDYDLVHSHYWLSGQVGWLLRDVWQVPLVHTAHTLAAVKNHHRSLTDTPESEARRICEQQLVDNANLLVVNTLEESNDLVHHYDAPPAKIWKMTPGTDTELFTPGTERNTERARRELGIPLCAKVVAFVGRLQEFKGPQVLIRATERLVARDPNRNLKVLICGGASGAGAALENYIGLVQELGLEHRVRFLDPRPPEELVEIYRAADIVAAPSYNESFGLVVIEAQASGTPVIAARVGGLPIVVADGKTGILVDGHDPDDWADAIARMLDDDAMRLAMAERAVIHAAQFSWQSSAAALVKIYREALAGVATSSGPRAG
;
A
#
# COMPACT_ATOMS: atom_id res chain seq x y z
N MET A 1 -24.98 -8.08 -6.05
CA MET A 1 -24.54 -6.91 -5.25
C MET A 1 -23.67 -6.06 -6.13
N ARG A 2 -23.96 -4.76 -6.20
CA ARG A 2 -23.19 -3.79 -6.98
C ARG A 2 -22.62 -2.70 -6.05
N VAL A 3 -21.33 -2.44 -6.15
CA VAL A 3 -20.58 -1.56 -5.26
C VAL A 3 -20.03 -0.37 -6.03
N ALA A 4 -20.28 0.86 -5.55
CA ALA A 4 -19.56 2.04 -5.96
C ALA A 4 -18.31 2.18 -5.10
N MET A 5 -17.15 1.92 -5.66
CA MET A 5 -15.87 2.09 -4.98
C MET A 5 -15.25 3.44 -5.35
N ILE A 6 -14.91 4.25 -4.35
CA ILE A 6 -14.44 5.63 -4.58
C ILE A 6 -12.94 5.73 -4.26
N SER A 7 -12.15 6.09 -5.26
CA SER A 7 -10.71 6.36 -5.16
C SER A 7 -10.36 7.64 -5.92
N MET A 8 -10.75 8.79 -5.37
CA MET A 8 -10.71 10.08 -6.07
C MET A 8 -9.29 10.55 -6.40
N HIS A 9 -8.39 10.55 -5.41
CA HIS A 9 -7.11 11.26 -5.49
C HIS A 9 -6.02 10.52 -6.28
N THR A 10 -6.18 9.21 -6.48
CA THR A 10 -5.25 8.39 -7.27
C THR A 10 -5.99 7.26 -7.96
N SER A 11 -5.69 7.04 -9.24
CA SER A 11 -6.31 5.97 -10.01
C SER A 11 -5.72 4.61 -9.62
N PRO A 12 -6.56 3.56 -9.40
CA PRO A 12 -6.04 2.21 -9.14
C PRO A 12 -5.25 1.63 -10.32
N LEU A 13 -5.36 2.23 -11.50
CA LEU A 13 -4.60 1.83 -12.70
C LEU A 13 -3.24 2.53 -12.83
N GLN A 14 -2.94 3.48 -11.95
CA GLN A 14 -1.65 4.14 -11.94
C GLN A 14 -0.59 3.19 -11.37
N GLN A 15 0.57 3.14 -12.03
CA GLN A 15 1.68 2.30 -11.58
C GLN A 15 2.11 2.68 -10.16
N PRO A 16 2.15 1.72 -9.23
CA PRO A 16 2.67 1.96 -7.88
C PRO A 16 4.11 2.46 -7.91
N GLY A 17 4.42 3.39 -6.99
CA GLY A 17 5.75 4.02 -6.91
C GLY A 17 5.91 5.27 -7.77
N ILE A 18 4.88 5.69 -8.52
CA ILE A 18 4.88 6.94 -9.30
C ILE A 18 3.91 7.93 -8.65
N GLY A 19 4.39 9.12 -8.32
CA GLY A 19 3.61 10.16 -7.68
C GLY A 19 3.00 9.69 -6.35
N ASP A 20 1.67 9.83 -6.19
CA ASP A 20 0.94 9.38 -5.00
C ASP A 20 0.50 7.90 -5.06
N ALA A 21 0.69 7.23 -6.20
CA ALA A 21 0.32 5.83 -6.34
C ALA A 21 1.24 4.91 -5.52
N GLY A 22 0.64 4.02 -4.76
CA GLY A 22 1.37 3.11 -3.86
C GLY A 22 0.52 1.94 -3.40
N GLY A 23 0.74 1.46 -2.18
CA GLY A 23 0.05 0.29 -1.62
C GLY A 23 -1.48 0.39 -1.66
N MET A 24 -2.06 1.58 -1.53
CA MET A 24 -3.50 1.77 -1.64
C MET A 24 -4.03 1.43 -3.04
N ASN A 25 -3.30 1.79 -4.10
CA ASN A 25 -3.69 1.47 -5.48
C ASN A 25 -3.67 -0.05 -5.72
N VAL A 26 -2.61 -0.72 -5.24
CA VAL A 26 -2.48 -2.19 -5.27
C VAL A 26 -3.64 -2.84 -4.51
N TYR A 27 -3.94 -2.34 -3.31
CA TYR A 27 -5.03 -2.82 -2.47
C TYR A 27 -6.39 -2.70 -3.20
N ILE A 28 -6.75 -1.50 -3.67
CA ILE A 28 -8.05 -1.25 -4.32
C ILE A 28 -8.22 -2.13 -5.56
N LEU A 29 -7.21 -2.17 -6.42
CA LEU A 29 -7.27 -2.94 -7.66
C LEU A 29 -7.45 -4.44 -7.38
N ASN A 30 -6.61 -5.02 -6.52
CA ASN A 30 -6.64 -6.45 -6.25
C ASN A 30 -7.91 -6.87 -5.50
N VAL A 31 -8.35 -6.09 -4.53
CA VAL A 31 -9.63 -6.35 -3.85
C VAL A 31 -10.79 -6.32 -4.85
N ALA A 32 -10.84 -5.32 -5.75
CA ALA A 32 -11.89 -5.21 -6.74
C ALA A 32 -11.88 -6.36 -7.76
N ILE A 33 -10.70 -6.79 -8.21
CA ILE A 33 -10.52 -7.96 -9.08
C ILE A 33 -11.11 -9.22 -8.44
N HIS A 34 -10.80 -9.46 -7.15
CA HIS A 34 -11.26 -10.66 -6.46
C HIS A 34 -12.73 -10.58 -6.03
N LEU A 35 -13.25 -9.39 -5.73
CA LEU A 35 -14.69 -9.18 -5.53
C LEU A 35 -15.47 -9.51 -6.81
N ALA A 36 -14.98 -9.07 -7.97
CA ALA A 36 -15.62 -9.38 -9.27
C ALA A 36 -15.60 -10.89 -9.58
N LYS A 37 -14.52 -11.60 -9.24
CA LYS A 37 -14.45 -13.08 -9.32
C LYS A 37 -15.48 -13.77 -8.40
N LEU A 38 -15.88 -13.13 -7.29
CA LEU A 38 -16.93 -13.60 -6.38
C LEU A 38 -18.34 -13.18 -6.81
N GLY A 39 -18.50 -12.59 -8.00
CA GLY A 39 -19.80 -12.18 -8.54
C GLY A 39 -20.31 -10.84 -8.02
N VAL A 40 -19.47 -10.03 -7.38
CA VAL A 40 -19.78 -8.64 -7.01
C VAL A 40 -19.49 -7.74 -8.20
N THR A 41 -20.44 -6.92 -8.61
CA THR A 41 -20.19 -5.88 -9.62
C THR A 41 -19.54 -4.68 -8.94
N VAL A 42 -18.36 -4.28 -9.42
CA VAL A 42 -17.58 -3.17 -8.85
C VAL A 42 -17.33 -2.11 -9.92
N ASP A 43 -17.77 -0.89 -9.64
CA ASP A 43 -17.45 0.31 -10.41
C ASP A 43 -16.51 1.18 -9.57
N ILE A 44 -15.26 1.35 -10.01
CA ILE A 44 -14.28 2.20 -9.31
C ILE A 44 -14.31 3.59 -9.93
N TYR A 45 -14.67 4.59 -9.16
CA TYR A 45 -14.66 6.00 -9.57
C TYR A 45 -13.35 6.66 -9.16
N THR A 46 -12.66 7.24 -10.12
CA THR A 46 -11.41 7.99 -9.90
C THR A 46 -11.41 9.29 -10.71
N ARG A 47 -10.63 10.28 -10.28
CA ARG A 47 -10.50 11.53 -11.02
C ARG A 47 -9.66 11.34 -12.28
N ALA A 48 -10.13 11.81 -13.40
CA ALA A 48 -9.37 11.87 -14.64
C ALA A 48 -8.17 12.83 -14.49
N THR A 49 -6.99 12.37 -14.85
CA THR A 49 -5.73 13.14 -14.80
C THR A 49 -5.19 13.47 -16.18
N ARG A 50 -5.82 12.97 -17.25
CA ARG A 50 -5.49 13.27 -18.66
C ARG A 50 -6.66 12.93 -19.56
N PRO A 51 -6.85 13.65 -20.67
CA PRO A 51 -7.97 13.42 -21.59
C PRO A 51 -7.96 12.04 -22.24
N SER A 52 -6.78 11.46 -22.43
CA SER A 52 -6.59 10.17 -23.13
C SER A 52 -6.95 8.92 -22.29
N GLN A 53 -7.35 9.08 -21.02
CA GLN A 53 -7.69 7.92 -20.16
C GLN A 53 -8.99 7.21 -20.58
N GLY A 54 -9.87 7.89 -21.34
CA GLY A 54 -11.22 7.41 -21.61
C GLY A 54 -12.13 7.48 -20.38
N THR A 55 -13.43 7.59 -20.58
CA THR A 55 -14.40 7.71 -19.47
C THR A 55 -14.53 6.40 -18.72
N VAL A 56 -14.61 5.27 -19.43
CA VAL A 56 -14.78 3.92 -18.84
C VAL A 56 -13.69 2.99 -19.34
N VAL A 57 -13.02 2.31 -18.40
CA VAL A 57 -12.04 1.26 -18.67
C VAL A 57 -12.57 -0.04 -18.10
N GLN A 58 -12.96 -0.97 -18.98
CA GLN A 58 -13.39 -2.32 -18.58
C GLN A 58 -12.15 -3.17 -18.30
N LEU A 59 -12.02 -3.71 -17.10
CA LEU A 59 -10.86 -4.54 -16.71
C LEU A 59 -11.16 -6.03 -16.86
N GLN A 60 -12.35 -6.44 -16.41
CA GLN A 60 -12.86 -7.81 -16.52
C GLN A 60 -14.38 -7.80 -16.37
N PRO A 61 -15.10 -8.90 -16.59
CA PRO A 61 -16.52 -8.96 -16.25
C PRO A 61 -16.78 -8.51 -14.81
N ASN A 62 -17.80 -7.68 -14.62
CA ASN A 62 -18.18 -7.10 -13.32
C ASN A 62 -17.16 -6.12 -12.70
N LEU A 63 -16.13 -5.67 -13.41
CA LEU A 63 -15.18 -4.68 -12.89
C LEU A 63 -14.81 -3.65 -13.95
N ARG A 64 -15.04 -2.38 -13.66
CA ARG A 64 -14.61 -1.27 -14.50
C ARG A 64 -14.15 -0.08 -13.68
N VAL A 65 -13.32 0.75 -14.27
CA VAL A 65 -12.87 2.03 -13.73
C VAL A 65 -13.53 3.16 -14.51
N ILE A 66 -14.14 4.11 -13.81
CA ILE A 66 -14.79 5.28 -14.36
C ILE A 66 -13.92 6.50 -14.03
N ASN A 67 -13.40 7.15 -15.06
CA ASN A 67 -12.59 8.37 -14.94
C ASN A 67 -13.50 9.59 -14.99
N VAL A 68 -13.68 10.28 -13.87
CA VAL A 68 -14.54 11.44 -13.71
C VAL A 68 -13.73 12.72 -13.86
N VAL A 69 -14.16 13.60 -14.75
CA VAL A 69 -13.52 14.91 -14.92
C VAL A 69 -13.96 15.82 -13.78
N ALA A 70 -12.98 16.27 -12.98
CA ALA A 70 -13.19 17.20 -11.87
C ALA A 70 -12.00 18.14 -11.75
N GLY A 71 -12.20 19.39 -12.16
CA GLY A 71 -11.14 20.40 -12.27
C GLY A 71 -10.16 20.13 -13.41
N PRO A 72 -9.00 20.80 -13.41
CA PRO A 72 -7.97 20.59 -14.41
C PRO A 72 -7.40 19.17 -14.33
N TYR A 73 -6.97 18.64 -15.46
CA TYR A 73 -6.39 17.30 -15.52
C TYR A 73 -5.07 17.21 -14.74
N GLU A 74 -4.22 18.22 -14.85
CA GLU A 74 -2.88 18.30 -14.27
C GLU A 74 -2.72 19.53 -13.37
N GLY A 75 -1.65 19.58 -12.58
CA GLY A 75 -1.24 20.75 -11.80
C GLY A 75 -1.91 20.92 -10.44
N LEU A 76 -2.81 20.03 -10.03
CA LEU A 76 -3.35 20.04 -8.67
C LEU A 76 -2.47 19.24 -7.72
N SER A 77 -2.04 19.88 -6.65
CA SER A 77 -1.45 19.19 -5.50
C SER A 77 -2.51 18.38 -4.77
N LYS A 78 -2.08 17.45 -3.94
CA LYS A 78 -2.97 16.61 -3.14
C LYS A 78 -3.83 17.43 -2.17
N GLU A 79 -3.28 18.52 -1.65
CA GLU A 79 -3.95 19.45 -0.74
C GLU A 79 -5.05 20.24 -1.46
N GLU A 80 -4.85 20.56 -2.74
CA GLU A 80 -5.82 21.27 -3.55
C GLU A 80 -6.98 20.39 -4.03
N LEU A 81 -6.82 19.06 -4.02
CA LEU A 81 -7.88 18.14 -4.45
C LEU A 81 -9.17 18.26 -3.61
N CYS A 82 -9.09 18.74 -2.38
CA CYS A 82 -10.29 18.99 -1.56
C CYS A 82 -11.25 19.99 -2.20
N THR A 83 -10.75 20.92 -3.02
CA THR A 83 -11.58 21.90 -3.76
C THR A 83 -12.40 21.27 -4.89
N GLN A 84 -12.06 20.04 -5.30
CA GLN A 84 -12.69 19.32 -6.40
C GLN A 84 -13.73 18.27 -5.95
N LEU A 85 -13.95 18.10 -4.64
CA LEU A 85 -14.87 17.09 -4.10
C LEU A 85 -16.28 17.20 -4.68
N THR A 86 -16.84 18.42 -4.71
CA THR A 86 -18.19 18.67 -5.22
C THR A 86 -18.29 18.41 -6.73
N ALA A 87 -17.28 18.85 -7.51
CA ALA A 87 -17.24 18.61 -8.94
C ALA A 87 -17.14 17.12 -9.26
N PHE A 88 -16.31 16.39 -8.50
CA PHE A 88 -16.16 14.94 -8.64
C PHE A 88 -17.46 14.20 -8.27
N ALA A 89 -18.08 14.53 -7.13
CA ALA A 89 -19.33 13.91 -6.70
C ALA A 89 -20.44 14.15 -7.74
N ARG A 90 -20.55 15.38 -8.28
CA ARG A 90 -21.50 15.70 -9.34
C ARG A 90 -21.27 14.82 -10.58
N GLY A 91 -20.03 14.70 -11.05
CA GLY A 91 -19.72 13.85 -12.21
C GLY A 91 -20.05 12.37 -11.98
N VAL A 92 -19.86 11.86 -10.77
CA VAL A 92 -20.31 10.50 -10.39
C VAL A 92 -21.84 10.38 -10.49
N LEU A 93 -22.57 11.33 -9.92
CA LEU A 93 -24.05 11.32 -9.94
C LEU A 93 -24.60 11.44 -11.36
N GLU A 94 -24.01 12.29 -12.20
CA GLU A 94 -24.38 12.45 -13.62
C GLU A 94 -24.15 11.14 -14.38
N PHE A 95 -22.97 10.52 -14.23
CA PHE A 95 -22.67 9.23 -14.86
C PHE A 95 -23.66 8.12 -14.45
N VAL A 96 -23.99 8.02 -13.17
CA VAL A 96 -24.92 7.03 -12.63
C VAL A 96 -26.33 7.25 -13.21
N ARG A 97 -26.80 8.48 -13.22
CA ARG A 97 -28.11 8.84 -13.79
C ARG A 97 -28.20 8.52 -15.29
N GLU A 98 -27.19 8.90 -16.07
CA GLU A 98 -27.17 8.71 -17.53
C GLU A 98 -27.09 7.22 -17.92
N ASN A 99 -26.46 6.40 -17.09
CA ASN A 99 -26.31 4.97 -17.34
C ASN A 99 -27.34 4.11 -16.60
N HIS A 100 -28.31 4.73 -15.89
CA HIS A 100 -29.38 4.04 -15.15
C HIS A 100 -28.83 2.96 -14.20
N ILE A 101 -27.87 3.35 -13.36
CA ILE A 101 -27.17 2.45 -12.45
C ILE A 101 -27.73 2.63 -11.04
N ASP A 102 -28.01 1.49 -10.38
CA ASP A 102 -28.31 1.43 -8.95
C ASP A 102 -27.19 0.71 -8.20
N TYR A 103 -26.76 1.27 -7.08
CA TYR A 103 -25.77 0.68 -6.19
C TYR A 103 -26.41 0.18 -4.91
N ASP A 104 -25.91 -0.94 -4.40
CA ASP A 104 -26.30 -1.48 -3.10
C ASP A 104 -25.55 -0.80 -1.94
N LEU A 105 -24.29 -0.37 -2.18
CA LEU A 105 -23.46 0.31 -1.18
C LEU A 105 -22.36 1.14 -1.84
N VAL A 106 -21.78 2.06 -1.03
CA VAL A 106 -20.56 2.81 -1.35
C VAL A 106 -19.41 2.30 -0.50
N HIS A 107 -18.24 2.06 -1.10
CA HIS A 107 -16.99 1.80 -0.38
C HIS A 107 -15.95 2.88 -0.76
N SER A 108 -15.58 3.71 0.18
CA SER A 108 -14.65 4.82 -0.03
C SER A 108 -13.26 4.52 0.54
N HIS A 109 -12.22 4.96 -0.17
CA HIS A 109 -10.82 4.77 0.18
C HIS A 109 -10.13 6.12 0.35
N TYR A 110 -9.59 6.37 1.54
CA TYR A 110 -8.95 7.61 1.93
C TYR A 110 -9.95 8.76 2.20
N TRP A 111 -9.56 9.74 3.01
CA TRP A 111 -10.46 10.77 3.52
C TRP A 111 -11.17 11.60 2.45
N LEU A 112 -10.46 11.99 1.34
CA LEU A 112 -11.08 12.73 0.23
C LEU A 112 -12.23 11.94 -0.41
N SER A 113 -11.98 10.67 -0.69
CA SER A 113 -13.00 9.76 -1.23
C SER A 113 -14.10 9.48 -0.22
N GLY A 114 -13.76 9.51 1.07
CA GLY A 114 -14.71 9.36 2.16
C GLY A 114 -15.76 10.47 2.17
N GLN A 115 -15.35 11.73 2.00
CA GLN A 115 -16.27 12.86 1.95
C GLN A 115 -17.23 12.76 0.75
N VAL A 116 -16.73 12.33 -0.41
CA VAL A 116 -17.57 12.01 -1.56
C VAL A 116 -18.50 10.84 -1.28
N GLY A 117 -17.97 9.76 -0.72
CA GLY A 117 -18.73 8.56 -0.38
C GLY A 117 -19.89 8.86 0.59
N TRP A 118 -19.68 9.73 1.57
CA TRP A 118 -20.72 10.17 2.49
C TRP A 118 -21.85 10.89 1.75
N LEU A 119 -21.52 11.86 0.85
CA LEU A 119 -22.52 12.52 0.04
C LEU A 119 -23.31 11.53 -0.83
N LEU A 120 -22.63 10.60 -1.50
CA LEU A 120 -23.26 9.59 -2.35
C LEU A 120 -24.16 8.64 -1.55
N ARG A 121 -23.75 8.24 -0.35
CA ARG A 121 -24.57 7.47 0.60
C ARG A 121 -25.90 8.16 0.87
N ASP A 122 -25.84 9.47 1.16
CA ASP A 122 -27.03 10.25 1.51
C ASP A 122 -27.95 10.46 0.30
N VAL A 123 -27.39 10.64 -0.91
CA VAL A 123 -28.19 10.77 -2.14
C VAL A 123 -28.84 9.47 -2.56
N TRP A 124 -28.12 8.35 -2.49
CA TRP A 124 -28.61 7.04 -2.93
C TRP A 124 -29.32 6.25 -1.81
N GLN A 125 -29.23 6.72 -0.56
CA GLN A 125 -29.81 6.05 0.62
C GLN A 125 -29.30 4.60 0.79
N VAL A 126 -27.99 4.42 0.57
CA VAL A 126 -27.28 3.14 0.69
C VAL A 126 -26.20 3.21 1.80
N PRO A 127 -25.72 2.09 2.35
CA PRO A 127 -24.68 2.16 3.37
C PRO A 127 -23.32 2.63 2.80
N LEU A 128 -22.54 3.29 3.67
CA LEU A 128 -21.15 3.66 3.45
C LEU A 128 -20.22 2.75 4.25
N VAL A 129 -19.33 2.05 3.56
CA VAL A 129 -18.14 1.40 4.12
C VAL A 129 -16.93 2.29 3.83
N HIS A 130 -16.06 2.49 4.81
CA HIS A 130 -14.89 3.36 4.66
C HIS A 130 -13.59 2.67 5.09
N THR A 131 -12.55 2.78 4.26
CA THR A 131 -11.17 2.37 4.57
C THR A 131 -10.28 3.61 4.54
N ALA A 132 -9.71 3.98 5.68
CA ALA A 132 -8.92 5.21 5.81
C ALA A 132 -7.54 5.12 5.11
N HIS A 133 -6.91 3.95 5.11
CA HIS A 133 -5.53 3.66 4.67
C HIS A 133 -4.44 4.40 5.45
N THR A 134 -4.67 5.64 5.82
CA THR A 134 -3.79 6.45 6.69
C THR A 134 -4.64 7.46 7.45
N LEU A 135 -4.26 7.76 8.68
CA LEU A 135 -4.93 8.71 9.56
C LEU A 135 -4.02 9.90 9.88
N ALA A 136 -4.56 11.11 9.86
CA ALA A 136 -3.81 12.34 10.14
C ALA A 136 -3.24 12.34 11.56
N ALA A 137 -4.03 11.93 12.56
CA ALA A 137 -3.58 11.89 13.94
C ALA A 137 -2.38 10.94 14.13
N VAL A 138 -2.42 9.75 13.52
CA VAL A 138 -1.34 8.76 13.56
C VAL A 138 -0.07 9.29 12.87
N LYS A 139 -0.22 9.88 11.67
CA LYS A 139 0.91 10.49 10.97
C LYS A 139 1.55 11.62 11.75
N ASN A 140 0.73 12.48 12.38
CA ASN A 140 1.23 13.58 13.21
C ASN A 140 1.91 13.08 14.49
N HIS A 141 1.47 11.94 15.05
CA HIS A 141 2.09 11.34 16.23
C HIS A 141 3.48 10.76 15.92
N HIS A 142 3.64 10.10 14.76
CA HIS A 142 4.90 9.47 14.32
C HIS A 142 5.77 10.36 13.42
N ARG A 143 5.45 11.65 13.35
CA ARG A 143 6.13 12.62 12.51
C ARG A 143 7.57 12.86 12.95
N SER A 144 8.51 12.97 11.98
CA SER A 144 9.83 13.51 12.24
C SER A 144 9.76 15.03 12.47
N LEU A 145 10.82 15.62 13.05
CA LEU A 145 10.88 17.07 13.28
C LEU A 145 10.86 17.89 11.98
N THR A 146 11.23 17.29 10.86
CA THR A 146 11.32 17.92 9.54
C THR A 146 10.05 17.78 8.71
N ASP A 147 9.14 16.85 9.07
CA ASP A 147 7.91 16.62 8.34
C ASP A 147 6.87 17.73 8.58
N THR A 148 6.17 18.12 7.52
CA THR A 148 4.99 19.00 7.64
C THR A 148 3.83 18.24 8.27
N PRO A 149 3.16 18.78 9.30
CA PRO A 149 2.01 18.12 9.90
C PRO A 149 0.84 18.05 8.92
N GLU A 150 0.07 16.98 9.01
CA GLU A 150 -1.23 16.89 8.35
C GLU A 150 -2.18 17.95 8.92
N SER A 151 -3.01 18.53 8.06
CA SER A 151 -3.86 19.64 8.43
C SER A 151 -4.96 19.26 9.41
N GLU A 152 -5.37 20.19 10.28
CA GLU A 152 -6.52 20.02 11.17
C GLU A 152 -7.82 19.81 10.37
N ALA A 153 -7.96 20.43 9.19
CA ALA A 153 -9.10 20.21 8.31
C ALA A 153 -9.24 18.74 7.89
N ARG A 154 -8.10 18.06 7.59
CA ARG A 154 -8.10 16.62 7.32
C ARG A 154 -8.55 15.82 8.53
N ARG A 155 -8.04 16.14 9.74
CA ARG A 155 -8.43 15.45 10.97
C ARG A 155 -9.94 15.58 11.26
N ILE A 156 -10.51 16.78 11.06
CA ILE A 156 -11.95 17.02 11.17
C ILE A 156 -12.73 16.17 10.16
N CYS A 157 -12.30 16.14 8.89
CA CYS A 157 -12.94 15.32 7.86
C CYS A 157 -12.88 13.82 8.18
N GLU A 158 -11.76 13.33 8.71
CA GLU A 158 -11.63 11.93 9.15
C GLU A 158 -12.56 11.62 10.33
N GLN A 159 -12.69 12.54 11.32
CA GLN A 159 -13.66 12.39 12.41
C GLN A 159 -15.10 12.30 11.87
N GLN A 160 -15.47 13.19 10.96
CA GLN A 160 -16.79 13.14 10.34
C GLN A 160 -17.07 11.80 9.64
N LEU A 161 -16.05 11.18 9.02
CA LEU A 161 -16.19 9.87 8.40
C LEU A 161 -16.36 8.75 9.43
N VAL A 162 -15.63 8.79 10.53
CA VAL A 162 -15.79 7.85 11.64
C VAL A 162 -17.21 7.93 12.21
N ASP A 163 -17.72 9.13 12.39
CA ASP A 163 -19.07 9.35 12.95
C ASP A 163 -20.17 8.86 11.99
N ASN A 164 -20.00 9.09 10.68
CA ASN A 164 -21.03 8.93 9.67
C ASN A 164 -20.95 7.64 8.84
N ALA A 165 -19.79 6.98 8.72
CA ALA A 165 -19.73 5.69 8.05
C ALA A 165 -20.55 4.62 8.79
N ASN A 166 -21.17 3.72 8.04
CA ASN A 166 -21.86 2.56 8.61
C ASN A 166 -20.86 1.57 9.19
N LEU A 167 -19.79 1.27 8.43
CA LEU A 167 -18.70 0.41 8.87
C LEU A 167 -17.34 1.01 8.46
N LEU A 168 -16.33 0.76 9.30
CA LEU A 168 -14.94 1.12 9.09
C LEU A 168 -14.12 -0.14 8.87
N VAL A 169 -13.35 -0.18 7.79
CA VAL A 169 -12.46 -1.31 7.50
C VAL A 169 -11.02 -0.94 7.83
N VAL A 170 -10.39 -1.79 8.64
CA VAL A 170 -8.99 -1.68 9.05
C VAL A 170 -8.20 -2.92 8.63
N ASN A 171 -6.90 -2.78 8.41
CA ASN A 171 -6.03 -3.89 8.01
C ASN A 171 -5.43 -4.60 9.22
N THR A 172 -5.23 -3.89 10.32
CA THR A 172 -4.53 -4.37 11.51
C THR A 172 -5.32 -4.07 12.78
N LEU A 173 -4.94 -4.72 13.88
CA LEU A 173 -5.47 -4.39 15.20
C LEU A 173 -4.97 -3.01 15.67
N GLU A 174 -3.76 -2.62 15.27
CA GLU A 174 -3.19 -1.31 15.58
C GLU A 174 -4.02 -0.20 14.94
N GLU A 175 -4.35 -0.30 13.65
CA GLU A 175 -5.27 0.65 12.99
C GLU A 175 -6.66 0.72 13.69
N SER A 176 -7.15 -0.41 14.20
CA SER A 176 -8.38 -0.42 15.00
C SER A 176 -8.22 0.38 16.29
N ASN A 177 -7.12 0.17 17.00
CA ASN A 177 -6.82 0.91 18.24
C ASN A 177 -6.64 2.41 17.96
N ASP A 178 -5.98 2.76 16.84
CA ASP A 178 -5.80 4.15 16.42
C ASP A 178 -7.13 4.86 16.18
N LEU A 179 -8.07 4.19 15.50
CA LEU A 179 -9.42 4.73 15.30
C LEU A 179 -10.16 4.95 16.63
N VAL A 180 -10.04 4.01 17.56
CA VAL A 180 -10.66 4.14 18.88
C VAL A 180 -10.01 5.27 19.71
N HIS A 181 -8.66 5.33 19.74
CA HIS A 181 -7.96 6.28 20.61
C HIS A 181 -7.94 7.71 20.07
N HIS A 182 -7.84 7.88 18.75
CA HIS A 182 -7.68 9.20 18.15
C HIS A 182 -8.98 9.81 17.59
N TYR A 183 -9.99 8.98 17.38
CA TYR A 183 -11.25 9.39 16.74
C TYR A 183 -12.49 8.87 17.46
N ASP A 184 -12.37 8.31 18.65
CA ASP A 184 -13.47 7.77 19.46
C ASP A 184 -14.40 6.82 18.66
N ALA A 185 -13.83 6.07 17.70
CA ALA A 185 -14.60 5.19 16.85
C ALA A 185 -15.28 4.07 17.66
N PRO A 186 -16.61 3.86 17.51
CA PRO A 186 -17.28 2.76 18.17
C PRO A 186 -16.71 1.41 17.70
N PRO A 187 -16.20 0.54 18.60
CA PRO A 187 -15.62 -0.75 18.21
C PRO A 187 -16.54 -1.62 17.34
N ALA A 188 -17.87 -1.52 17.56
CA ALA A 188 -18.87 -2.24 16.78
C ALA A 188 -18.92 -1.86 15.28
N LYS A 189 -18.41 -0.68 14.91
CA LYS A 189 -18.30 -0.26 13.51
C LYS A 189 -17.01 -0.74 12.84
N ILE A 190 -16.01 -1.20 13.60
CA ILE A 190 -14.67 -1.51 13.10
C ILE A 190 -14.59 -2.97 12.71
N TRP A 191 -14.24 -3.22 11.46
CA TRP A 191 -14.07 -4.58 10.92
C TRP A 191 -12.67 -4.76 10.36
N LYS A 192 -12.00 -5.83 10.78
CA LYS A 192 -10.66 -6.13 10.28
C LYS A 192 -10.73 -6.95 8.99
N MET A 193 -9.99 -6.50 7.98
CA MET A 193 -9.77 -7.22 6.74
C MET A 193 -8.28 -7.18 6.39
N THR A 194 -7.62 -8.32 6.47
CA THR A 194 -6.19 -8.43 6.19
C THR A 194 -5.95 -8.40 4.68
N PRO A 195 -5.10 -7.49 4.17
CA PRO A 195 -4.69 -7.48 2.77
C PRO A 195 -3.93 -8.76 2.38
N GLY A 196 -3.80 -8.98 1.08
CA GLY A 196 -3.11 -10.14 0.53
C GLY A 196 -1.99 -9.78 -0.43
N THR A 197 -1.43 -10.81 -1.04
CA THR A 197 -0.55 -10.72 -2.19
C THR A 197 -1.02 -11.66 -3.29
N ASP A 198 -0.55 -11.43 -4.51
CA ASP A 198 -0.77 -12.32 -5.64
C ASP A 198 0.26 -13.46 -5.59
N THR A 199 -0.13 -14.59 -5.00
CA THR A 199 0.73 -15.77 -4.86
C THR A 199 0.88 -16.58 -6.17
N GLU A 200 0.19 -16.20 -7.25
CA GLU A 200 0.41 -16.77 -8.58
C GLU A 200 1.54 -16.03 -9.29
N LEU A 201 1.64 -14.73 -9.09
CA LEU A 201 2.70 -13.88 -9.63
C LEU A 201 3.95 -13.90 -8.76
N PHE A 202 3.82 -13.57 -7.47
CA PHE A 202 4.93 -13.56 -6.52
C PHE A 202 5.18 -14.98 -6.03
N THR A 203 6.07 -15.69 -6.72
CA THR A 203 6.44 -17.07 -6.41
C THR A 203 7.95 -17.21 -6.33
N PRO A 204 8.45 -18.15 -5.54
CA PRO A 204 9.86 -18.49 -5.57
C PRO A 204 10.28 -18.88 -6.97
N GLY A 205 11.36 -18.31 -7.44
CA GLY A 205 11.95 -18.72 -8.69
C GLY A 205 12.77 -20.01 -8.51
N THR A 206 13.19 -20.56 -9.66
CA THR A 206 14.30 -21.53 -9.68
C THR A 206 15.63 -20.78 -9.59
N GLU A 207 16.73 -21.49 -9.30
CA GLU A 207 18.08 -20.91 -9.35
C GLU A 207 18.37 -20.22 -10.71
N ARG A 208 17.86 -20.78 -11.80
CA ARG A 208 17.96 -20.16 -13.15
C ARG A 208 17.22 -18.83 -13.24
N ASN A 209 16.09 -18.67 -12.56
CA ASN A 209 15.36 -17.38 -12.50
C ASN A 209 16.19 -16.33 -11.76
N THR A 210 16.75 -16.69 -10.60
CA THR A 210 17.64 -15.81 -9.83
C THR A 210 18.88 -15.41 -10.63
N GLU A 211 19.55 -16.35 -11.29
CA GLU A 211 20.69 -16.05 -12.16
C GLU A 211 20.31 -15.13 -13.33
N ARG A 212 19.18 -15.38 -13.98
CA ARG A 212 18.67 -14.52 -15.06
C ARG A 212 18.42 -13.12 -14.57
N ALA A 213 17.66 -12.96 -13.49
CA ALA A 213 17.36 -11.68 -12.89
C ALA A 213 18.62 -10.89 -12.51
N ARG A 214 19.62 -11.56 -11.91
CA ARG A 214 20.91 -10.93 -11.61
C ARG A 214 21.68 -10.49 -12.85
N ARG A 215 21.70 -11.31 -13.91
CA ARG A 215 22.36 -10.94 -15.20
C ARG A 215 21.67 -9.74 -15.86
N GLU A 216 20.33 -9.73 -15.91
CA GLU A 216 19.55 -8.62 -16.47
C GLU A 216 19.76 -7.32 -15.67
N LEU A 217 19.90 -7.42 -14.36
CA LEU A 217 20.23 -6.31 -13.48
C LEU A 217 21.74 -5.98 -13.46
N GLY A 218 22.60 -6.71 -14.18
CA GLY A 218 24.06 -6.49 -14.19
C GLY A 218 24.72 -6.74 -12.83
N ILE A 219 24.20 -7.67 -12.04
CA ILE A 219 24.70 -8.04 -10.71
C ILE A 219 25.57 -9.29 -10.83
N PRO A 220 26.80 -9.29 -10.26
CA PRO A 220 27.63 -10.48 -10.19
C PRO A 220 26.91 -11.62 -9.45
N LEU A 221 26.95 -12.84 -9.97
CA LEU A 221 26.23 -13.98 -9.40
C LEU A 221 26.70 -14.32 -7.97
N CYS A 222 27.98 -14.04 -7.66
CA CYS A 222 28.56 -14.26 -6.34
C CYS A 222 28.32 -13.10 -5.33
N ALA A 223 27.66 -12.00 -5.75
CA ALA A 223 27.38 -10.90 -4.84
C ALA A 223 26.24 -11.23 -3.90
N LYS A 224 26.32 -10.78 -2.65
CA LYS A 224 25.19 -10.70 -1.74
C LYS A 224 24.36 -9.47 -2.08
N VAL A 225 23.04 -9.63 -2.14
CA VAL A 225 22.12 -8.60 -2.65
C VAL A 225 21.07 -8.26 -1.59
N VAL A 226 21.01 -6.99 -1.20
CA VAL A 226 19.92 -6.47 -0.35
C VAL A 226 19.08 -5.54 -1.21
N ALA A 227 17.76 -5.74 -1.24
CA ALA A 227 16.84 -4.88 -1.97
C ALA A 227 15.95 -4.08 -1.01
N PHE A 228 15.68 -2.84 -1.38
CA PHE A 228 14.60 -2.00 -0.87
C PHE A 228 13.63 -1.77 -2.01
N VAL A 229 12.34 -1.91 -1.73
CA VAL A 229 11.27 -1.63 -2.69
C VAL A 229 10.25 -0.70 -2.03
N GLY A 230 9.97 0.43 -2.66
CA GLY A 230 9.01 1.40 -2.12
C GLY A 230 9.24 2.81 -2.61
N ARG A 231 8.31 3.70 -2.27
CA ARG A 231 8.50 5.13 -2.58
C ARG A 231 9.70 5.68 -1.84
N LEU A 232 10.46 6.54 -2.52
CA LEU A 232 11.63 7.21 -1.94
C LEU A 232 11.18 8.38 -1.06
N GLN A 233 10.75 8.05 0.14
CA GLN A 233 10.27 8.98 1.17
C GLN A 233 10.99 8.68 2.48
N GLU A 234 11.30 9.70 3.26
CA GLU A 234 12.06 9.55 4.50
C GLU A 234 11.43 8.55 5.46
N PHE A 235 10.10 8.59 5.60
CA PHE A 235 9.38 7.66 6.48
C PHE A 235 9.37 6.19 5.99
N LYS A 236 9.80 5.90 4.74
CA LYS A 236 10.04 4.53 4.24
C LYS A 236 11.46 4.04 4.55
N GLY A 237 12.34 4.93 4.97
CA GLY A 237 13.64 4.61 5.53
C GLY A 237 14.75 4.21 4.56
N PRO A 238 14.76 4.57 3.25
CA PRO A 238 15.87 4.21 2.37
C PRO A 238 17.22 4.73 2.89
N GLN A 239 17.23 5.87 3.58
CA GLN A 239 18.41 6.45 4.24
C GLN A 239 18.99 5.53 5.33
N VAL A 240 18.15 4.79 6.03
CA VAL A 240 18.58 3.83 7.06
C VAL A 240 19.36 2.69 6.42
N LEU A 241 18.85 2.11 5.32
CA LEU A 241 19.55 1.07 4.57
C LEU A 241 20.86 1.56 3.97
N ILE A 242 20.89 2.79 3.41
CA ILE A 242 22.13 3.38 2.84
C ILE A 242 23.20 3.53 3.94
N ARG A 243 22.83 4.06 5.11
CA ARG A 243 23.76 4.21 6.24
C ARG A 243 24.17 2.87 6.84
N ALA A 244 23.27 1.89 6.96
CA ALA A 244 23.60 0.54 7.37
C ALA A 244 24.59 -0.13 6.38
N THR A 245 24.44 0.15 5.08
CA THR A 245 25.40 -0.32 4.06
C THR A 245 26.79 0.27 4.27
N GLU A 246 26.89 1.55 4.60
CA GLU A 246 28.16 2.20 4.94
C GLU A 246 28.81 1.51 6.13
N ARG A 247 28.07 1.24 7.23
CA ARG A 247 28.58 0.50 8.40
C ARG A 247 29.12 -0.89 8.03
N LEU A 248 28.39 -1.64 7.17
CA LEU A 248 28.82 -2.95 6.68
C LEU A 248 30.13 -2.88 5.89
N VAL A 249 30.24 -1.90 4.99
CA VAL A 249 31.46 -1.70 4.17
C VAL A 249 32.62 -1.20 5.01
N ALA A 250 32.38 -0.34 6.00
CA ALA A 250 33.42 0.11 6.93
C ALA A 250 33.99 -1.04 7.76
N ARG A 251 33.16 -2.02 8.17
CA ARG A 251 33.59 -3.22 8.93
C ARG A 251 34.32 -4.23 8.03
N ASP A 252 33.90 -4.37 6.78
CA ASP A 252 34.52 -5.26 5.79
C ASP A 252 34.50 -4.62 4.39
N PRO A 253 35.56 -3.88 4.01
CA PRO A 253 35.65 -3.21 2.69
C PRO A 253 35.63 -4.18 1.50
N ASN A 254 35.99 -5.45 1.72
CA ASN A 254 36.00 -6.47 0.68
C ASN A 254 34.68 -7.25 0.55
N ARG A 255 33.70 -6.97 1.40
CA ARG A 255 32.37 -7.62 1.35
C ARG A 255 31.76 -7.39 -0.04
N ASN A 256 31.44 -8.49 -0.73
CA ASN A 256 30.82 -8.43 -2.06
C ASN A 256 29.31 -8.17 -1.93
N LEU A 257 28.95 -6.95 -1.53
CA LEU A 257 27.59 -6.50 -1.27
C LEU A 257 27.10 -5.58 -2.39
N LYS A 258 25.87 -5.80 -2.85
CA LYS A 258 25.11 -4.89 -3.71
C LYS A 258 23.80 -4.54 -3.05
N VAL A 259 23.39 -3.29 -3.14
CA VAL A 259 22.12 -2.80 -2.64
C VAL A 259 21.32 -2.23 -3.80
N LEU A 260 20.09 -2.71 -3.95
CA LEU A 260 19.14 -2.24 -4.95
C LEU A 260 18.08 -1.39 -4.25
N ILE A 261 17.88 -0.18 -4.69
CA ILE A 261 16.81 0.70 -4.20
C ILE A 261 15.85 0.94 -5.36
N CYS A 262 14.71 0.22 -5.36
CA CYS A 262 13.70 0.29 -6.40
C CYS A 262 12.50 1.13 -5.96
N GLY A 263 12.25 2.23 -6.68
CA GLY A 263 11.10 3.09 -6.44
C GLY A 263 11.27 4.50 -6.94
N GLY A 264 10.17 5.24 -6.96
CA GLY A 264 10.13 6.62 -7.42
C GLY A 264 10.05 7.63 -6.28
N ALA A 265 10.43 8.85 -6.57
CA ALA A 265 10.20 9.99 -5.69
C ALA A 265 8.70 10.33 -5.69
N SER A 266 8.15 10.67 -4.52
CA SER A 266 6.84 11.33 -4.44
C SER A 266 7.03 12.83 -4.31
N GLY A 267 6.22 13.59 -5.02
CA GLY A 267 6.31 15.05 -5.06
C GLY A 267 7.37 15.56 -6.06
N ALA A 268 7.86 16.76 -5.87
CA ALA A 268 8.71 17.49 -6.80
C ALA A 268 10.17 16.98 -6.84
N GLY A 269 10.41 15.73 -7.21
CA GLY A 269 11.70 15.23 -7.73
C GLY A 269 12.96 15.25 -6.82
N ALA A 270 13.02 16.11 -5.83
CA ALA A 270 14.22 16.34 -5.01
C ALA A 270 14.64 15.15 -4.12
N ALA A 271 13.71 14.24 -3.82
CA ALA A 271 13.99 13.12 -2.90
C ALA A 271 15.03 12.13 -3.46
N LEU A 272 14.96 11.78 -4.75
CA LEU A 272 15.93 10.87 -5.37
C LEU A 272 17.34 11.49 -5.38
N GLU A 273 17.44 12.77 -5.74
CA GLU A 273 18.72 13.49 -5.77
C GLU A 273 19.38 13.53 -4.39
N ASN A 274 18.59 13.73 -3.33
CA ASN A 274 19.09 13.70 -1.95
C ASN A 274 19.68 12.33 -1.58
N TYR A 275 19.04 11.22 -1.98
CA TYR A 275 19.56 9.88 -1.70
C TYR A 275 20.78 9.55 -2.57
N ILE A 276 20.83 10.01 -3.82
CA ILE A 276 22.02 9.89 -4.67
C ILE A 276 23.18 10.68 -4.03
N GLY A 277 22.93 11.91 -3.56
CA GLY A 277 23.91 12.70 -2.84
C GLY A 277 24.43 12.00 -1.58
N LEU A 278 23.55 11.39 -0.79
CA LEU A 278 23.94 10.61 0.40
C LEU A 278 24.83 9.40 0.02
N VAL A 279 24.52 8.70 -1.06
CA VAL A 279 25.33 7.58 -1.55
C VAL A 279 26.72 8.05 -1.96
N GLN A 280 26.83 9.22 -2.62
CA GLN A 280 28.10 9.82 -3.03
C GLN A 280 28.91 10.31 -1.81
N GLU A 281 28.26 10.99 -0.86
CA GLU A 281 28.90 11.44 0.39
C GLU A 281 29.54 10.27 1.16
N LEU A 282 28.89 9.11 1.15
CA LEU A 282 29.34 7.91 1.85
C LEU A 282 30.25 6.99 0.99
N GLY A 283 30.57 7.36 -0.27
CA GLY A 283 31.44 6.58 -1.15
C GLY A 283 30.86 5.21 -1.55
N LEU A 284 29.54 5.12 -1.70
CA LEU A 284 28.83 3.85 -1.94
C LEU A 284 28.36 3.67 -3.39
N GLU A 285 28.77 4.49 -4.36
CA GLU A 285 28.29 4.50 -5.75
C GLU A 285 28.50 3.14 -6.46
N HIS A 286 29.51 2.38 -6.06
CA HIS A 286 29.78 1.05 -6.60
C HIS A 286 28.98 -0.05 -5.90
N ARG A 287 28.28 0.26 -4.80
CA ARG A 287 27.53 -0.69 -3.97
C ARG A 287 26.02 -0.50 -4.10
N VAL A 288 25.55 0.73 -4.13
CA VAL A 288 24.14 1.10 -4.17
C VAL A 288 23.72 1.47 -5.59
N ARG A 289 22.61 0.89 -6.05
CA ARG A 289 22.01 1.18 -7.34
C ARG A 289 20.56 1.55 -7.18
N PHE A 290 20.15 2.68 -7.73
CA PHE A 290 18.76 3.09 -7.82
C PHE A 290 18.13 2.51 -9.09
N LEU A 291 16.91 2.02 -8.96
CA LEU A 291 16.08 1.48 -10.03
C LEU A 291 14.76 2.23 -10.06
N ASP A 292 14.28 2.51 -11.28
CA ASP A 292 12.96 3.10 -11.46
C ASP A 292 11.85 2.19 -10.90
N PRO A 293 10.67 2.74 -10.56
CA PRO A 293 9.50 1.95 -10.21
C PRO A 293 9.21 0.89 -11.26
N ARG A 294 8.91 -0.31 -10.80
CA ARG A 294 8.63 -1.46 -11.67
C ARG A 294 7.20 -1.92 -11.53
N PRO A 295 6.56 -2.39 -12.63
CA PRO A 295 5.28 -3.08 -12.52
C PRO A 295 5.47 -4.42 -11.79
N PRO A 296 4.39 -5.01 -11.23
CA PRO A 296 4.47 -6.24 -10.43
C PRO A 296 5.21 -7.40 -11.13
N GLU A 297 5.03 -7.54 -12.45
CA GLU A 297 5.64 -8.59 -13.27
C GLU A 297 7.16 -8.47 -13.38
N GLU A 298 7.69 -7.25 -13.27
CA GLU A 298 9.14 -7.00 -13.24
C GLU A 298 9.66 -6.94 -11.79
N LEU A 299 8.79 -6.55 -10.84
CA LEU A 299 9.16 -6.42 -9.44
C LEU A 299 9.50 -7.78 -8.82
N VAL A 300 8.81 -8.85 -9.23
CA VAL A 300 9.11 -10.22 -8.78
C VAL A 300 10.55 -10.64 -9.11
N GLU A 301 11.12 -10.13 -10.21
CA GLU A 301 12.52 -10.44 -10.58
C GLU A 301 13.52 -9.70 -9.65
N ILE A 302 13.15 -8.53 -9.12
CA ILE A 302 13.97 -7.82 -8.11
C ILE A 302 14.00 -8.62 -6.81
N TYR A 303 12.84 -9.13 -6.35
CA TYR A 303 12.78 -9.99 -5.18
C TYR A 303 13.60 -11.27 -5.38
N ARG A 304 13.47 -11.94 -6.52
CA ARG A 304 14.25 -13.14 -6.85
C ARG A 304 15.76 -12.90 -6.97
N ALA A 305 16.18 -11.69 -7.40
CA ALA A 305 17.60 -11.32 -7.47
C ALA A 305 18.21 -11.07 -6.08
N ALA A 306 17.38 -10.68 -5.10
CA ALA A 306 17.81 -10.32 -3.77
C ALA A 306 18.01 -11.55 -2.86
N ASP A 307 19.00 -11.48 -1.97
CA ASP A 307 19.15 -12.40 -0.84
C ASP A 307 18.27 -12.00 0.34
N ILE A 308 18.02 -10.70 0.48
CA ILE A 308 17.22 -10.09 1.56
C ILE A 308 16.46 -8.88 0.99
N VAL A 309 15.24 -8.67 1.48
CA VAL A 309 14.55 -7.39 1.32
C VAL A 309 14.55 -6.64 2.65
N ALA A 310 14.94 -5.37 2.62
CA ALA A 310 14.94 -4.48 3.79
C ALA A 310 13.75 -3.52 3.73
N ALA A 311 12.98 -3.44 4.83
CA ALA A 311 11.83 -2.54 4.98
C ALA A 311 11.97 -1.68 6.25
N PRO A 312 12.87 -0.67 6.25
CA PRO A 312 13.17 0.17 7.42
C PRO A 312 12.18 1.32 7.59
N SER A 313 10.90 1.06 7.37
CA SER A 313 9.83 2.06 7.46
C SER A 313 9.65 2.57 8.88
N TYR A 314 9.42 3.87 9.04
CA TYR A 314 9.02 4.48 10.33
C TYR A 314 7.54 4.28 10.63
N ASN A 315 6.76 4.09 9.58
CA ASN A 315 5.34 3.73 9.68
C ASN A 315 4.95 2.87 8.46
N GLU A 316 4.21 1.79 8.72
CA GLU A 316 3.72 0.88 7.69
C GLU A 316 2.35 0.32 8.08
N SER A 317 1.33 0.61 7.29
CA SER A 317 -0.03 0.14 7.58
C SER A 317 -0.14 -1.39 7.54
N PHE A 318 0.53 -2.05 6.58
CA PHE A 318 0.47 -3.51 6.49
C PHE A 318 1.78 -4.15 6.01
N GLY A 319 2.41 -3.61 4.95
CA GLY A 319 3.66 -4.14 4.41
C GLY A 319 3.49 -5.06 3.21
N LEU A 320 2.74 -4.63 2.18
CA LEU A 320 2.53 -5.42 0.95
C LEU A 320 3.85 -5.86 0.32
N VAL A 321 4.83 -4.96 0.22
CA VAL A 321 6.18 -5.24 -0.31
C VAL A 321 6.85 -6.39 0.45
N VAL A 322 6.67 -6.44 1.76
CA VAL A 322 7.24 -7.48 2.63
C VAL A 322 6.62 -8.84 2.33
N ILE A 323 5.29 -8.88 2.14
CA ILE A 323 4.61 -10.14 1.80
C ILE A 323 4.96 -10.57 0.38
N GLU A 324 5.05 -9.67 -0.57
CA GLU A 324 5.48 -9.95 -1.95
C GLU A 324 6.89 -10.55 -1.99
N ALA A 325 7.83 -9.97 -1.22
CA ALA A 325 9.18 -10.52 -1.07
C ALA A 325 9.16 -11.93 -0.49
N GLN A 326 8.43 -12.14 0.61
CA GLN A 326 8.29 -13.45 1.25
C GLN A 326 7.64 -14.48 0.32
N ALA A 327 6.58 -14.11 -0.41
CA ALA A 327 5.93 -14.97 -1.41
C ALA A 327 6.89 -15.35 -2.54
N SER A 328 7.82 -14.44 -2.89
CA SER A 328 8.88 -14.67 -3.89
C SER A 328 10.06 -15.50 -3.36
N GLY A 329 10.01 -15.98 -2.12
CA GLY A 329 11.07 -16.77 -1.50
C GLY A 329 12.25 -15.95 -0.97
N THR A 330 12.06 -14.65 -0.75
CA THR A 330 13.09 -13.76 -0.24
C THR A 330 12.77 -13.36 1.21
N PRO A 331 13.62 -13.73 2.19
CA PRO A 331 13.42 -13.37 3.58
C PRO A 331 13.63 -11.86 3.78
N VAL A 332 13.04 -11.31 4.84
CA VAL A 332 12.99 -9.86 5.05
C VAL A 332 13.66 -9.44 6.35
N ILE A 333 14.19 -8.22 6.36
CA ILE A 333 14.54 -7.48 7.57
C ILE A 333 13.63 -6.25 7.59
N ALA A 334 12.81 -6.11 8.62
CA ALA A 334 11.80 -5.06 8.69
C ALA A 334 11.83 -4.35 10.05
N ALA A 335 11.46 -3.07 10.08
CA ALA A 335 11.27 -2.37 11.34
C ALA A 335 10.08 -2.95 12.12
N ARG A 336 10.16 -2.96 13.45
CA ARG A 336 9.04 -3.41 14.30
C ARG A 336 8.01 -2.28 14.47
N VAL A 337 7.31 -1.94 13.39
CA VAL A 337 6.32 -0.85 13.38
C VAL A 337 5.06 -1.26 12.63
N GLY A 338 3.92 -0.74 13.03
CA GLY A 338 2.64 -0.89 12.35
C GLY A 338 2.27 -2.34 12.05
N GLY A 339 1.91 -2.62 10.79
CA GLY A 339 1.54 -3.96 10.32
C GLY A 339 2.71 -4.93 10.10
N LEU A 340 3.97 -4.47 10.12
CA LEU A 340 5.12 -5.33 9.82
C LEU A 340 5.27 -6.54 10.76
N PRO A 341 5.01 -6.44 12.08
CA PRO A 341 5.01 -7.60 12.97
C PRO A 341 3.93 -8.66 12.69
N ILE A 342 2.91 -8.31 11.90
CA ILE A 342 1.87 -9.27 11.49
C ILE A 342 2.37 -10.11 10.31
N VAL A 343 3.11 -9.46 9.40
CA VAL A 343 3.55 -10.07 8.14
C VAL A 343 4.94 -10.69 8.23
N VAL A 344 5.72 -10.38 9.26
CA VAL A 344 7.03 -10.99 9.55
C VAL A 344 6.95 -11.78 10.84
N ALA A 345 7.07 -13.09 10.76
CA ALA A 345 7.27 -13.93 11.93
C ALA A 345 8.75 -13.86 12.36
N ASP A 346 9.02 -12.99 13.35
CA ASP A 346 10.37 -12.66 13.81
C ASP A 346 11.21 -13.91 14.15
N GLY A 347 12.43 -13.98 13.65
CA GLY A 347 13.33 -15.12 13.78
C GLY A 347 12.92 -16.37 12.97
N LYS A 348 11.77 -16.33 12.24
CA LYS A 348 11.26 -17.47 11.47
C LYS A 348 11.19 -17.17 9.96
N THR A 349 10.59 -16.08 9.56
CA THR A 349 10.46 -15.68 8.15
C THR A 349 11.28 -14.45 7.81
N GLY A 350 11.91 -13.85 8.81
CA GLY A 350 12.71 -12.65 8.71
C GLY A 350 13.17 -12.18 10.08
N ILE A 351 13.73 -10.99 10.15
CA ILE A 351 14.18 -10.34 11.39
C ILE A 351 13.42 -9.03 11.55
N LEU A 352 12.87 -8.78 12.73
CA LEU A 352 12.31 -7.47 13.10
C LEU A 352 13.36 -6.69 13.91
N VAL A 353 13.67 -5.48 13.45
CA VAL A 353 14.61 -4.56 14.09
C VAL A 353 13.84 -3.49 14.87
N ASP A 354 14.23 -3.28 16.12
CA ASP A 354 13.69 -2.21 16.95
C ASP A 354 14.41 -0.90 16.67
N GLY A 355 13.68 0.12 16.22
CA GLY A 355 14.26 1.40 15.86
C GLY A 355 14.94 1.44 14.49
N HIS A 356 15.71 2.51 14.28
CA HIS A 356 16.27 2.85 12.95
C HIS A 356 17.77 3.20 13.04
N ASP A 357 18.47 2.73 14.08
CA ASP A 357 19.91 2.90 14.21
C ASP A 357 20.61 2.12 13.07
N PRO A 358 21.43 2.77 12.23
CA PRO A 358 22.15 2.10 11.15
C PRO A 358 23.03 0.93 11.59
N ASP A 359 23.56 0.95 12.81
CA ASP A 359 24.39 -0.15 13.34
C ASP A 359 23.55 -1.40 13.64
N ASP A 360 22.35 -1.27 14.23
CA ASP A 360 21.43 -2.39 14.46
C ASP A 360 20.97 -3.01 13.14
N TRP A 361 20.69 -2.19 12.13
CA TRP A 361 20.35 -2.65 10.78
C TRP A 361 21.53 -3.34 10.10
N ALA A 362 22.75 -2.82 10.25
CA ALA A 362 23.96 -3.47 9.73
C ALA A 362 24.18 -4.83 10.38
N ASP A 363 23.97 -4.95 11.68
CA ASP A 363 24.10 -6.23 12.42
C ASP A 363 23.07 -7.25 11.95
N ALA A 364 21.80 -6.85 11.79
CA ALA A 364 20.75 -7.72 11.29
C ALA A 364 21.03 -8.20 9.86
N ILE A 365 21.49 -7.31 8.98
CA ILE A 365 21.86 -7.64 7.59
C ILE A 365 23.07 -8.57 7.57
N ALA A 366 24.14 -8.26 8.32
CA ALA A 366 25.32 -9.12 8.41
C ALA A 366 24.95 -10.53 8.86
N ARG A 367 24.20 -10.64 9.97
CA ARG A 367 23.74 -11.91 10.53
C ARG A 367 23.02 -12.78 9.50
N MET A 368 22.13 -12.18 8.68
CA MET A 368 21.37 -12.93 7.69
C MET A 368 22.18 -13.25 6.43
N LEU A 369 23.12 -12.38 6.03
CA LEU A 369 23.98 -12.62 4.86
C LEU A 369 25.12 -13.61 5.14
N ASP A 370 25.59 -13.67 6.38
CA ASP A 370 26.74 -14.51 6.77
C ASP A 370 26.32 -15.94 7.16
N ASP A 371 25.03 -16.19 7.42
CA ASP A 371 24.46 -17.51 7.69
C ASP A 371 23.49 -17.92 6.56
N ASP A 372 24.02 -18.54 5.51
CA ASP A 372 23.25 -19.03 4.37
C ASP A 372 22.21 -20.10 4.78
N ALA A 373 22.52 -20.94 5.75
CA ALA A 373 21.60 -21.99 6.22
C ALA A 373 20.36 -21.37 6.90
N MET A 374 20.59 -20.39 7.78
CA MET A 374 19.51 -19.65 8.43
C MET A 374 18.68 -18.88 7.38
N ARG A 375 19.32 -18.17 6.45
CA ARG A 375 18.65 -17.39 5.42
C ARG A 375 17.76 -18.26 4.53
N LEU A 376 18.25 -19.40 4.04
CA LEU A 376 17.48 -20.33 3.22
C LEU A 376 16.31 -20.94 4.00
N ALA A 377 16.52 -21.34 5.24
CA ALA A 377 15.44 -21.83 6.09
C ALA A 377 14.38 -20.77 6.39
N MET A 378 14.76 -19.48 6.49
CA MET A 378 13.81 -18.37 6.59
C MET A 378 13.04 -18.18 5.29
N ALA A 379 13.70 -18.26 4.14
CA ALA A 379 13.10 -18.14 2.81
C ALA A 379 11.99 -19.19 2.60
N GLU A 380 12.24 -20.45 2.91
CA GLU A 380 11.23 -21.51 2.79
C GLU A 380 10.01 -21.26 3.68
N ARG A 381 10.24 -20.87 4.94
CA ARG A 381 9.16 -20.54 5.87
C ARG A 381 8.40 -19.27 5.47
N ALA A 382 9.08 -18.31 4.85
CA ALA A 382 8.50 -17.07 4.36
C ALA A 382 7.43 -17.32 3.29
N VAL A 383 7.69 -18.24 2.35
CA VAL A 383 6.70 -18.62 1.32
C VAL A 383 5.44 -19.23 1.95
N ILE A 384 5.61 -20.14 2.90
CA ILE A 384 4.49 -20.79 3.60
C ILE A 384 3.69 -19.75 4.40
N HIS A 385 4.37 -18.81 5.03
CA HIS A 385 3.74 -17.74 5.79
C HIS A 385 2.97 -16.77 4.88
N ALA A 386 3.59 -16.33 3.79
CA ALA A 386 2.97 -15.41 2.83
C ALA A 386 1.70 -15.99 2.18
N ALA A 387 1.65 -17.31 1.97
CA ALA A 387 0.47 -17.99 1.42
C ALA A 387 -0.81 -17.83 2.28
N GLN A 388 -0.69 -17.43 3.55
CA GLN A 388 -1.83 -17.14 4.42
C GLN A 388 -2.49 -15.79 4.09
N PHE A 389 -1.82 -14.93 3.35
CA PHE A 389 -2.27 -13.61 2.97
C PHE A 389 -2.66 -13.60 1.49
N SER A 390 -3.92 -13.83 1.18
CA SER A 390 -4.40 -13.86 -0.20
C SER A 390 -5.49 -12.82 -0.44
N TRP A 391 -5.47 -12.19 -1.61
CA TRP A 391 -6.53 -11.27 -2.02
C TRP A 391 -7.90 -11.95 -2.13
N GLN A 392 -7.93 -13.25 -2.40
CA GLN A 392 -9.17 -14.03 -2.40
C GLN A 392 -9.80 -14.05 -1.00
N SER A 393 -9.00 -14.29 0.04
CA SER A 393 -9.47 -14.27 1.44
C SER A 393 -9.91 -12.86 1.85
N SER A 394 -9.16 -11.84 1.42
CA SER A 394 -9.50 -10.43 1.66
C SER A 394 -10.86 -10.07 1.05
N ALA A 395 -11.09 -10.43 -0.21
CA ALA A 395 -12.36 -10.19 -0.89
C ALA A 395 -13.52 -10.95 -0.25
N ALA A 396 -13.31 -12.22 0.17
CA ALA A 396 -14.32 -12.99 0.87
C ALA A 396 -14.70 -12.38 2.23
N ALA A 397 -13.72 -11.84 2.97
CA ALA A 397 -13.96 -11.09 4.20
C ALA A 397 -14.76 -9.81 3.91
N LEU A 398 -14.40 -9.09 2.86
CA LEU A 398 -15.09 -7.86 2.50
C LEU A 398 -16.53 -8.08 2.06
N VAL A 399 -16.84 -9.19 1.37
CA VAL A 399 -18.23 -9.58 1.06
C VAL A 399 -19.06 -9.76 2.34
N LYS A 400 -18.47 -10.31 3.41
CA LYS A 400 -19.17 -10.43 4.71
C LYS A 400 -19.42 -9.06 5.32
N ILE A 401 -18.43 -8.17 5.29
CA ILE A 401 -18.55 -6.79 5.78
C ILE A 401 -19.65 -6.03 5.01
N TYR A 402 -19.71 -6.18 3.70
CA TYR A 402 -20.75 -5.56 2.87
C TYR A 402 -22.16 -6.08 3.22
N ARG A 403 -22.30 -7.38 3.45
CA ARG A 403 -23.58 -7.96 3.89
C ARG A 403 -24.01 -7.43 5.25
N GLU A 404 -23.09 -7.23 6.16
CA GLU A 404 -23.36 -6.65 7.47
C GLU A 404 -23.81 -5.19 7.35
N ALA A 405 -23.12 -4.39 6.51
CA ALA A 405 -23.51 -3.00 6.25
C ALA A 405 -24.94 -2.90 5.69
N LEU A 406 -25.30 -3.78 4.77
CA LEU A 406 -26.65 -3.86 4.19
C LEU A 406 -27.72 -4.28 5.23
N ALA A 407 -27.41 -5.25 6.07
CA ALA A 407 -28.33 -5.70 7.15
C ALA A 407 -28.58 -4.60 8.18
N GLY A 408 -27.56 -3.82 8.55
CA GLY A 408 -27.67 -2.70 9.49
C GLY A 408 -28.60 -1.58 9.00
N VAL A 409 -28.65 -1.31 7.70
CA VAL A 409 -29.60 -0.34 7.11
C VAL A 409 -31.04 -0.89 7.10
N ALA A 410 -31.20 -2.18 6.80
CA ALA A 410 -32.53 -2.81 6.79
C ALA A 410 -33.19 -2.79 8.18
N THR A 411 -32.44 -2.90 9.26
CA THR A 411 -32.95 -2.84 10.64
C THR A 411 -33.24 -1.41 11.11
N SER A 412 -32.55 -0.40 10.58
CA SER A 412 -32.77 1.02 10.91
C SER A 412 -33.93 1.66 10.16
N SER A 413 -34.31 1.09 9.01
CA SER A 413 -35.48 1.45 8.22
C SER A 413 -36.67 0.55 8.63
N GLY A 414 -37.18 0.70 9.86
CA GLY A 414 -38.46 0.08 10.29
C GLY A 414 -39.60 0.40 9.31
N PRO A 415 -40.69 -0.37 9.30
CA PRO A 415 -41.74 -0.22 8.30
C PRO A 415 -42.22 1.21 8.24
N ARG A 416 -42.08 1.86 7.07
CA ARG A 416 -42.70 3.15 6.81
C ARG A 416 -44.18 2.97 7.05
N ALA A 417 -44.70 3.60 8.11
CA ALA A 417 -46.12 3.68 8.33
C ALA A 417 -46.74 4.27 7.07
N GLY A 418 -47.65 3.51 6.45
CA GLY A 418 -48.39 3.90 5.27
C GLY A 418 -49.39 5.02 5.54
#